data_52ed36e675ec01170fb2ba387dc2b097
#
_entry.id   52ed36e675ec01170fb2ba387dc2b097
#
_cell.length_a   1.000
_cell.length_b   1.000
_cell.length_c   1.000
_cell.angle_alpha   90.00
_cell.angle_beta   90.00
_cell.angle_gamma   90.00
#
_symmetry.space_group_name_H-M   'P 1'
#
loop_
_entity.id
_entity.type
_entity.pdbx_description
1 polymer ?
#
loop_
_entity_poly.entity_id
_entity_poly.type
_entity_poly.pdbx_seq_one_letter_code
_entity_poly.pdbx_strand_id
1 'polypeptide(L)'
;MLSRISFILIVSIILSNCIIAQDDAKVALKNIQDKFDSITDLSAQITQSVNGQVNLKGKVYYKKENHLRFEFKNILIVSDGETSWNYNEKQNKVIITDYDNEGNKILSIRQIIYEYPENCELSTYELEGQKVLQLISADDTFSFNSIKLFLNDDNLITKALIDDPATGSIQLDLSNYQLNNNLPDSYFSFSPPEGSQVLDLR
;
A
#
# COMPACT_ATOMS: atom_id res chain seq x y z
N MET A 1 -10.30 -8.00 53.12
CA MET A 1 -10.77 -8.97 52.09
C MET A 1 -11.36 -8.31 50.83
N LEU A 2 -11.95 -7.14 50.93
CA LEU A 2 -12.55 -6.40 49.78
C LEU A 2 -11.52 -5.82 48.77
N SER A 3 -10.30 -5.54 49.15
CA SER A 3 -9.29 -4.93 48.27
C SER A 3 -8.72 -5.87 47.20
N ARG A 4 -8.73 -7.18 47.42
CA ARG A 4 -8.20 -8.18 46.44
C ARG A 4 -9.22 -8.52 45.34
N ILE A 5 -10.52 -8.41 45.60
CA ILE A 5 -11.57 -8.72 44.61
C ILE A 5 -11.69 -7.56 43.61
N SER A 6 -11.47 -6.29 44.03
CA SER A 6 -11.51 -5.11 43.16
C SER A 6 -10.36 -5.10 42.14
N PHE A 7 -9.18 -5.60 42.50
CA PHE A 7 -8.01 -5.66 41.59
C PHE A 7 -8.19 -6.71 40.47
N ILE A 8 -8.78 -7.85 40.78
CA ILE A 8 -9.04 -8.92 39.80
C ILE A 8 -10.10 -8.49 38.79
N LEU A 9 -11.11 -7.72 39.21
CA LEU A 9 -12.18 -7.24 38.30
C LEU A 9 -11.64 -6.19 37.30
N ILE A 10 -10.73 -5.30 37.71
CA ILE A 10 -10.12 -4.29 36.85
C ILE A 10 -9.21 -4.95 35.79
N VAL A 11 -8.43 -5.98 36.15
CA VAL A 11 -7.57 -6.71 35.22
C VAL A 11 -8.37 -7.47 34.18
N SER A 12 -9.54 -8.05 34.54
CA SER A 12 -10.40 -8.77 33.57
C SER A 12 -11.06 -7.83 32.55
N ILE A 13 -11.37 -6.59 32.92
CA ILE A 13 -11.96 -5.59 32.00
C ILE A 13 -10.92 -5.09 30.99
N ILE A 14 -9.66 -4.94 31.39
CA ILE A 14 -8.58 -4.50 30.49
C ILE A 14 -8.28 -5.58 29.44
N LEU A 15 -8.26 -6.86 29.82
CA LEU A 15 -8.04 -7.97 28.89
C LEU A 15 -9.18 -8.14 27.88
N SER A 16 -10.42 -7.85 28.26
CA SER A 16 -11.58 -7.96 27.36
C SER A 16 -11.54 -6.92 26.23
N ASN A 17 -11.06 -5.72 26.48
CA ASN A 17 -10.96 -4.67 25.45
C ASN A 17 -9.87 -4.95 24.40
N CYS A 18 -8.77 -5.61 24.77
CA CYS A 18 -7.73 -5.99 23.81
C CYS A 18 -8.20 -7.05 22.81
N ILE A 19 -9.02 -8.01 23.24
CA ILE A 19 -9.53 -9.08 22.38
C ILE A 19 -10.51 -8.52 21.34
N ILE A 20 -11.41 -7.63 21.74
CA ILE A 20 -12.40 -6.99 20.84
C ILE A 20 -11.69 -6.15 19.77
N ALA A 21 -10.68 -5.36 20.13
CA ALA A 21 -9.95 -4.51 19.19
C ALA A 21 -9.18 -5.30 18.13
N GLN A 22 -8.70 -6.48 18.45
CA GLN A 22 -7.98 -7.34 17.50
C GLN A 22 -8.93 -8.02 16.49
N ASP A 23 -10.13 -8.42 16.92
CA ASP A 23 -11.14 -8.99 16.03
C ASP A 23 -11.66 -7.92 15.04
N ASP A 24 -11.88 -6.69 15.50
CA ASP A 24 -12.28 -5.57 14.64
C ASP A 24 -11.21 -5.23 13.59
N ALA A 25 -9.91 -5.34 13.91
CA ALA A 25 -8.83 -5.11 12.97
C ALA A 25 -8.78 -6.18 11.88
N LYS A 26 -9.00 -7.46 12.22
CA LYS A 26 -9.10 -8.55 11.24
C LYS A 26 -10.30 -8.37 10.31
N VAL A 27 -11.44 -7.93 10.85
CA VAL A 27 -12.61 -7.59 10.04
C VAL A 27 -12.32 -6.43 9.11
N ALA A 28 -11.64 -5.38 9.56
CA ALA A 28 -11.25 -4.26 8.72
C ALA A 28 -10.31 -4.71 7.59
N LEU A 29 -9.29 -5.52 7.90
CA LEU A 29 -8.38 -6.09 6.90
C LEU A 29 -9.16 -6.94 5.87
N LYS A 30 -10.04 -7.82 6.33
CA LYS A 30 -10.88 -8.64 5.46
C LYS A 30 -11.72 -7.80 4.51
N ASN A 31 -12.33 -6.73 4.98
CA ASN A 31 -13.13 -5.83 4.14
C ASN A 31 -12.29 -5.15 3.06
N ILE A 32 -11.05 -4.76 3.36
CA ILE A 32 -10.11 -4.21 2.37
C ILE A 32 -9.76 -5.27 1.33
N GLN A 33 -9.43 -6.49 1.76
CA GLN A 33 -9.11 -7.62 0.88
C GLN A 33 -10.29 -7.96 -0.04
N ASP A 34 -11.51 -8.10 0.51
CA ASP A 34 -12.72 -8.38 -0.26
C ASP A 34 -13.02 -7.27 -1.27
N LYS A 35 -12.80 -6.00 -0.88
CA LYS A 35 -12.93 -4.88 -1.80
C LYS A 35 -11.91 -4.97 -2.93
N PHE A 36 -10.64 -5.22 -2.61
CA PHE A 36 -9.57 -5.33 -3.61
C PHE A 36 -9.80 -6.53 -4.55
N ASP A 37 -10.25 -7.67 -4.00
CA ASP A 37 -10.59 -8.86 -4.79
C ASP A 37 -11.78 -8.66 -5.73
N SER A 38 -12.69 -7.75 -5.40
CA SER A 38 -13.83 -7.39 -6.27
C SER A 38 -13.44 -6.49 -7.45
N ILE A 39 -12.25 -5.89 -7.42
CA ILE A 39 -11.77 -4.97 -8.44
C ILE A 39 -11.05 -5.76 -9.53
N THR A 40 -11.49 -5.63 -10.78
CA THR A 40 -10.79 -6.18 -11.97
C THR A 40 -9.70 -5.25 -12.45
N ASP A 41 -9.97 -3.96 -12.45
CA ASP A 41 -9.02 -2.87 -12.75
C ASP A 41 -9.41 -1.60 -12.00
N LEU A 42 -8.44 -0.75 -11.76
CA LEU A 42 -8.66 0.58 -11.19
C LEU A 42 -7.71 1.61 -11.76
N SER A 43 -8.14 2.86 -11.72
CA SER A 43 -7.24 4.01 -11.80
C SER A 43 -7.52 4.98 -10.65
N ALA A 44 -6.47 5.69 -10.22
CA ALA A 44 -6.58 6.71 -9.18
C ALA A 44 -5.51 7.80 -9.38
N GLN A 45 -5.74 8.97 -8.79
CA GLN A 45 -4.68 9.95 -8.59
C GLN A 45 -3.87 9.55 -7.36
N ILE A 46 -2.54 9.69 -7.45
CA ILE A 46 -1.61 9.43 -6.36
C ILE A 46 -0.73 10.64 -6.10
N THR A 47 -0.56 10.98 -4.83
CA THR A 47 0.43 11.96 -4.37
C THR A 47 1.28 11.29 -3.29
N GLN A 48 2.60 11.35 -3.45
CA GLN A 48 3.56 10.89 -2.44
C GLN A 48 4.24 12.09 -1.81
N SER A 49 4.32 12.08 -0.49
CA SER A 49 5.09 13.02 0.30
C SER A 49 6.08 12.27 1.18
N VAL A 50 7.27 12.83 1.35
CA VAL A 50 8.30 12.31 2.27
C VAL A 50 8.62 13.42 3.26
N ASN A 51 8.50 13.12 4.55
CA ASN A 51 8.70 14.08 5.64
C ASN A 51 7.88 15.39 5.44
N GLY A 52 6.63 15.25 4.96
CA GLY A 52 5.70 16.35 4.70
C GLY A 52 5.95 17.13 3.41
N GLN A 53 6.96 16.78 2.61
CA GLN A 53 7.22 17.43 1.33
C GLN A 53 6.73 16.56 0.17
N VAL A 54 5.88 17.11 -0.69
CA VAL A 54 5.40 16.42 -1.90
C VAL A 54 6.57 16.21 -2.87
N ASN A 55 6.85 14.96 -3.19
CA ASN A 55 7.93 14.61 -4.13
C ASN A 55 7.44 13.96 -5.43
N LEU A 56 6.30 13.25 -5.40
CA LEU A 56 5.70 12.68 -6.60
C LEU A 56 4.20 12.96 -6.63
N LYS A 57 3.70 13.26 -7.83
CA LYS A 57 2.26 13.41 -8.11
C LYS A 57 1.97 12.87 -9.50
N GLY A 58 0.92 12.04 -9.60
CA GLY A 58 0.59 11.41 -10.86
C GLY A 58 -0.66 10.55 -10.80
N LYS A 59 -0.68 9.51 -11.61
CA LYS A 59 -1.75 8.53 -11.71
C LYS A 59 -1.20 7.13 -11.52
N VAL A 60 -2.02 6.29 -10.92
CA VAL A 60 -1.80 4.85 -10.81
C VAL A 60 -2.92 4.11 -11.54
N TYR A 61 -2.55 3.05 -12.22
CA TYR A 61 -3.46 2.10 -12.86
C TYR A 61 -3.06 0.70 -12.41
N TYR A 62 -4.04 -0.08 -12.08
CA TYR A 62 -3.89 -1.48 -11.68
C TYR A 62 -4.89 -2.34 -12.45
N LYS A 63 -4.49 -3.53 -12.80
CA LYS A 63 -5.35 -4.60 -13.29
C LYS A 63 -4.91 -5.92 -12.67
N LYS A 64 -5.86 -6.84 -12.45
CA LYS A 64 -5.55 -8.18 -11.92
C LYS A 64 -4.36 -8.82 -12.64
N GLU A 65 -3.73 -9.80 -11.98
CA GLU A 65 -2.51 -10.47 -12.43
C GLU A 65 -1.27 -9.56 -12.39
N ASN A 66 -1.21 -8.66 -11.38
CA ASN A 66 -0.06 -7.78 -11.11
C ASN A 66 0.29 -6.77 -12.21
N HIS A 67 -0.66 -6.44 -13.08
CA HIS A 67 -0.47 -5.39 -14.06
C HIS A 67 -0.53 -4.03 -13.35
N LEU A 68 0.52 -3.25 -13.51
CA LEU A 68 0.68 -1.94 -12.87
C LEU A 68 1.16 -0.89 -13.87
N ARG A 69 0.69 0.35 -13.70
CA ARG A 69 1.23 1.51 -14.39
C ARG A 69 1.18 2.72 -13.47
N PHE A 70 2.33 3.39 -13.31
CA PHE A 70 2.44 4.66 -12.61
C PHE A 70 2.93 5.73 -13.58
N GLU A 71 2.19 6.80 -13.69
CA GLU A 71 2.50 7.95 -14.54
C GLU A 71 2.81 9.17 -13.67
N PHE A 72 4.09 9.49 -13.52
CA PHE A 72 4.57 10.72 -12.91
C PHE A 72 5.13 11.66 -13.97
N LYS A 73 5.45 12.91 -13.61
CA LYS A 73 5.87 13.96 -14.57
C LYS A 73 7.00 13.54 -15.54
N ASN A 74 7.99 12.76 -15.08
CA ASN A 74 9.14 12.34 -15.91
C ASN A 74 9.53 10.87 -15.64
N ILE A 75 8.68 10.14 -14.97
CA ILE A 75 8.89 8.75 -14.60
C ILE A 75 7.63 7.99 -14.99
N LEU A 76 7.82 6.97 -15.80
CA LEU A 76 6.80 6.01 -16.15
C LEU A 76 7.26 4.63 -15.67
N ILE A 77 6.45 3.99 -14.85
CA ILE A 77 6.70 2.63 -14.42
C ILE A 77 5.55 1.77 -14.92
N VAL A 78 5.87 0.69 -15.61
CA VAL A 78 4.88 -0.24 -16.17
C VAL A 78 5.27 -1.65 -15.78
N SER A 79 4.29 -2.48 -15.48
CA SER A 79 4.46 -3.92 -15.34
C SER A 79 3.30 -4.67 -16.00
N ASP A 80 3.62 -5.74 -16.70
CA ASP A 80 2.67 -6.70 -17.28
C ASP A 80 2.44 -7.94 -16.38
N GLY A 81 2.95 -7.88 -15.14
CA GLY A 81 2.87 -8.97 -14.16
C GLY A 81 4.09 -9.89 -14.16
N GLU A 82 4.90 -9.89 -15.22
CA GLU A 82 6.14 -10.68 -15.35
C GLU A 82 7.36 -9.76 -15.40
N THR A 83 7.31 -8.74 -16.24
CA THR A 83 8.38 -7.77 -16.45
C THR A 83 7.96 -6.40 -15.95
N SER A 84 8.90 -5.67 -15.38
CA SER A 84 8.75 -4.28 -14.96
C SER A 84 9.71 -3.37 -15.72
N TRP A 85 9.19 -2.27 -16.25
CA TRP A 85 9.93 -1.20 -16.94
C TRP A 85 9.85 0.08 -16.13
N ASN A 86 11.01 0.64 -15.79
CA ASN A 86 11.12 1.96 -15.16
C ASN A 86 11.81 2.90 -16.17
N TYR A 87 11.01 3.80 -16.76
CA TYR A 87 11.49 4.78 -17.73
C TYR A 87 11.63 6.15 -17.09
N ASN A 88 12.83 6.69 -17.11
CA ASN A 88 13.14 8.07 -16.76
C ASN A 88 13.28 8.90 -18.02
N GLU A 89 12.26 9.72 -18.32
CA GLU A 89 12.20 10.54 -19.53
C GLU A 89 13.36 11.57 -19.63
N LYS A 90 13.71 12.22 -18.49
CA LYS A 90 14.80 13.20 -18.46
C LYS A 90 16.15 12.63 -18.81
N GLN A 91 16.39 11.38 -18.40
CA GLN A 91 17.65 10.67 -18.66
C GLN A 91 17.60 9.85 -19.94
N ASN A 92 16.43 9.75 -20.56
CA ASN A 92 16.12 8.82 -21.66
C ASN A 92 16.63 7.40 -21.37
N LYS A 93 16.36 6.92 -20.14
CA LYS A 93 16.88 5.65 -19.63
C LYS A 93 15.74 4.74 -19.21
N VAL A 94 15.80 3.47 -19.61
CA VAL A 94 14.88 2.41 -19.20
C VAL A 94 15.66 1.37 -18.39
N ILE A 95 15.13 1.00 -17.24
CA ILE A 95 15.60 -0.16 -16.46
C ILE A 95 14.50 -1.22 -16.57
N ILE A 96 14.91 -2.43 -16.93
CA ILE A 96 14.03 -3.61 -17.05
C ILE A 96 14.42 -4.59 -15.96
N THR A 97 13.42 -5.09 -15.23
CA THR A 97 13.60 -6.11 -14.17
C THR A 97 12.46 -7.11 -14.23
N ASP A 98 12.63 -8.26 -13.61
CA ASP A 98 11.50 -9.12 -13.27
C ASP A 98 10.58 -8.39 -12.30
N TYR A 99 9.26 -8.67 -12.37
CA TYR A 99 8.27 -8.03 -11.50
C TYR A 99 8.57 -8.27 -10.01
N ASP A 100 8.94 -9.49 -9.64
CA ASP A 100 9.19 -9.90 -8.25
C ASP A 100 10.60 -9.52 -7.74
N ASN A 101 11.41 -8.82 -8.54
CA ASN A 101 12.73 -8.42 -8.12
C ASN A 101 12.66 -7.33 -7.03
N GLU A 102 13.23 -7.62 -5.85
CA GLU A 102 13.23 -6.73 -4.66
C GLU A 102 13.75 -5.31 -4.91
N GLY A 103 14.45 -5.08 -6.02
CA GLY A 103 14.93 -3.75 -6.45
C GLY A 103 13.82 -2.78 -6.86
N ASN A 104 12.63 -3.27 -7.19
CA ASN A 104 11.46 -2.46 -7.59
C ASN A 104 10.47 -2.29 -6.42
N LYS A 105 10.94 -1.81 -5.29
CA LYS A 105 10.09 -1.51 -4.11
C LYS A 105 9.16 -0.31 -4.35
N ILE A 106 8.33 -0.40 -5.38
CA ILE A 106 7.06 0.33 -5.35
C ILE A 106 6.22 -0.43 -4.34
N LEU A 107 5.84 0.24 -3.26
CA LEU A 107 4.93 -0.30 -2.25
C LEU A 107 3.74 -0.95 -2.95
N SER A 108 3.80 -2.27 -3.08
CA SER A 108 2.72 -3.02 -3.66
C SER A 108 1.57 -3.00 -2.68
N ILE A 109 0.44 -2.44 -3.08
CA ILE A 109 -0.78 -2.47 -2.26
C ILE A 109 -1.15 -3.92 -1.90
N ARG A 110 -0.80 -4.87 -2.77
CA ARG A 110 -0.98 -6.30 -2.52
C ARG A 110 -0.15 -6.77 -1.33
N GLN A 111 1.13 -6.40 -1.25
CA GLN A 111 1.98 -6.74 -0.10
C GLN A 111 1.42 -6.15 1.19
N ILE A 112 0.98 -4.90 1.15
CA ILE A 112 0.43 -4.21 2.34
C ILE A 112 -0.81 -4.91 2.87
N ILE A 113 -1.70 -5.44 2.00
CA ILE A 113 -2.98 -6.00 2.44
C ILE A 113 -2.99 -7.54 2.53
N TYR A 114 -2.02 -8.25 1.94
CA TYR A 114 -1.99 -9.72 2.00
C TYR A 114 -0.75 -10.28 2.69
N GLU A 115 0.44 -9.72 2.47
CA GLU A 115 1.68 -10.31 2.95
C GLU A 115 2.12 -9.76 4.31
N TYR A 116 2.14 -8.42 4.46
CA TYR A 116 2.58 -7.78 5.70
C TYR A 116 1.72 -8.10 6.92
N PRO A 117 0.37 -8.20 6.82
CA PRO A 117 -0.47 -8.49 7.97
C PRO A 117 -0.17 -9.81 8.67
N GLU A 118 0.43 -10.79 7.98
CA GLU A 118 0.78 -12.09 8.56
C GLU A 118 1.89 -11.97 9.63
N ASN A 119 2.73 -10.92 9.53
CA ASN A 119 3.88 -10.69 10.42
C ASN A 119 3.79 -9.32 11.12
N CYS A 120 2.59 -8.76 11.25
CA CYS A 120 2.34 -7.49 11.93
C CYS A 120 1.30 -7.64 13.04
N GLU A 121 1.43 -6.83 14.07
CA GLU A 121 0.33 -6.57 15.00
C GLU A 121 -0.68 -5.65 14.34
N LEU A 122 -1.96 -6.04 14.37
CA LEU A 122 -3.05 -5.29 13.76
C LEU A 122 -3.89 -4.58 14.81
N SER A 123 -4.22 -3.33 14.55
CA SER A 123 -5.20 -2.56 15.33
C SER A 123 -6.07 -1.70 14.41
N THR A 124 -7.29 -1.39 14.85
CA THR A 124 -8.18 -0.46 14.16
C THR A 124 -8.75 0.57 15.12
N TYR A 125 -8.93 1.79 14.63
CA TYR A 125 -9.49 2.91 15.38
C TYR A 125 -10.04 3.96 14.41
N GLU A 126 -10.75 4.94 14.93
CA GLU A 126 -11.18 6.10 14.17
C GLU A 126 -10.24 7.29 14.42
N LEU A 127 -9.86 7.98 13.36
CA LEU A 127 -9.08 9.20 13.39
C LEU A 127 -9.65 10.19 12.38
N GLU A 128 -10.00 11.40 12.83
CA GLU A 128 -10.58 12.46 12.00
C GLU A 128 -11.83 12.01 11.21
N GLY A 129 -12.63 11.12 11.79
CA GLY A 129 -13.85 10.57 11.17
C GLY A 129 -13.58 9.52 10.10
N GLN A 130 -12.35 9.04 9.96
CA GLN A 130 -11.98 7.95 9.07
C GLN A 130 -11.58 6.71 9.86
N LYS A 131 -11.96 5.55 9.36
CA LYS A 131 -11.49 4.26 9.89
C LYS A 131 -10.03 4.06 9.50
N VAL A 132 -9.20 3.74 10.47
CA VAL A 132 -7.78 3.46 10.27
C VAL A 132 -7.49 2.01 10.62
N LEU A 133 -6.85 1.27 9.71
CA LEU A 133 -6.20 0.00 9.99
C LEU A 133 -4.70 0.29 10.15
N GLN A 134 -4.14 -0.06 11.29
CA GLN A 134 -2.71 0.07 11.57
C GLN A 134 -2.06 -1.32 11.62
N LEU A 135 -0.91 -1.42 10.94
CA LEU A 135 0.01 -2.53 10.97
C LEU A 135 1.28 -2.07 11.69
N ILE A 136 1.72 -2.82 12.69
CA ILE A 136 2.98 -2.57 13.39
C ILE A 136 3.87 -3.79 13.15
N SER A 137 5.08 -3.59 12.63
CA SER A 137 6.04 -4.67 12.45
C SER A 137 6.34 -5.34 13.79
N ALA A 138 6.25 -6.66 13.83
CA ALA A 138 6.50 -7.41 15.07
C ALA A 138 7.99 -7.48 15.42
N ASP A 139 8.84 -7.32 14.41
CA ASP A 139 10.30 -7.38 14.51
C ASP A 139 10.94 -6.60 13.34
N ASP A 140 12.27 -6.74 13.17
CA ASP A 140 13.03 -6.09 12.08
C ASP A 140 12.88 -6.79 10.72
N THR A 141 11.84 -7.60 10.51
CA THR A 141 11.59 -8.32 9.24
C THR A 141 11.31 -7.35 8.09
N PHE A 142 10.63 -6.24 8.37
CA PHE A 142 10.28 -5.24 7.36
C PHE A 142 11.12 -3.98 7.50
N SER A 143 11.25 -3.24 6.38
CA SER A 143 11.92 -1.93 6.35
C SER A 143 11.07 -0.79 6.94
N PHE A 144 9.94 -1.07 7.56
CA PHE A 144 9.06 -0.07 8.20
C PHE A 144 8.75 -0.47 9.65
N ASN A 145 8.52 0.53 10.49
CA ASN A 145 8.03 0.36 11.85
C ASN A 145 6.52 0.16 11.89
N SER A 146 5.80 0.96 11.11
CA SER A 146 4.33 0.88 11.03
C SER A 146 3.77 1.39 9.72
N ILE A 147 2.58 0.89 9.36
CA ILE A 147 1.75 1.38 8.26
C ILE A 147 0.36 1.69 8.81
N LYS A 148 -0.19 2.87 8.49
CA LYS A 148 -1.58 3.25 8.80
C LYS A 148 -2.33 3.44 7.49
N LEU A 149 -3.40 2.68 7.31
CA LEU A 149 -4.29 2.75 6.15
C LEU A 149 -5.58 3.44 6.54
N PHE A 150 -5.84 4.59 5.94
CA PHE A 150 -7.08 5.34 6.10
C PHE A 150 -8.08 4.89 5.05
N LEU A 151 -9.29 4.58 5.47
CA LEU A 151 -10.32 3.98 4.63
C LEU A 151 -11.50 4.93 4.45
N ASN A 152 -12.08 4.92 3.26
CA ASN A 152 -13.40 5.50 3.06
C ASN A 152 -14.51 4.47 3.36
N ASP A 153 -15.77 4.90 3.23
CA ASP A 153 -16.95 4.05 3.48
C ASP A 153 -17.04 2.83 2.54
N ASP A 154 -16.40 2.89 1.38
CA ASP A 154 -16.30 1.78 0.41
C ASP A 154 -15.14 0.82 0.69
N ASN A 155 -14.43 0.95 1.80
CA ASN A 155 -13.20 0.24 2.16
C ASN A 155 -12.03 0.43 1.17
N LEU A 156 -12.02 1.53 0.42
CA LEU A 156 -10.86 1.93 -0.39
C LEU A 156 -9.88 2.71 0.45
N ILE A 157 -8.60 2.47 0.25
CA ILE A 157 -7.51 3.19 0.92
C ILE A 157 -7.43 4.59 0.34
N THR A 158 -7.66 5.62 1.15
CA THR A 158 -7.55 7.03 0.74
C THR A 158 -6.19 7.62 1.09
N LYS A 159 -5.56 7.09 2.12
CA LYS A 159 -4.22 7.51 2.58
C LYS A 159 -3.49 6.32 3.19
N ALA A 160 -2.20 6.22 2.90
CA ALA A 160 -1.29 5.36 3.65
C ALA A 160 -0.18 6.21 4.27
N LEU A 161 0.06 6.04 5.58
CA LEU A 161 1.20 6.63 6.28
C LEU A 161 2.13 5.50 6.67
N ILE A 162 3.39 5.60 6.26
CA ILE A 162 4.42 4.59 6.49
C ILE A 162 5.53 5.25 7.30
N ASP A 163 5.84 4.67 8.43
CA ASP A 163 7.00 5.04 9.24
C ASP A 163 8.17 4.12 8.90
N ASP A 164 9.08 4.64 8.08
CA ASP A 164 10.26 3.95 7.57
C ASP A 164 11.51 4.52 8.25
N PRO A 165 12.28 3.72 9.01
CA PRO A 165 13.41 4.21 9.77
C PRO A 165 14.55 4.76 8.89
N ALA A 166 14.67 4.35 7.63
CA ALA A 166 15.70 4.82 6.73
C ALA A 166 15.29 6.10 5.97
N THR A 167 14.02 6.21 5.59
CA THR A 167 13.50 7.30 4.75
C THR A 167 12.74 8.36 5.58
N GLY A 168 12.23 7.98 6.74
CA GLY A 168 11.34 8.77 7.56
C GLY A 168 9.86 8.53 7.24
N SER A 169 9.02 9.54 7.46
CA SER A 169 7.58 9.41 7.20
C SER A 169 7.26 9.53 5.71
N ILE A 170 6.67 8.48 5.14
CA ILE A 170 6.15 8.47 3.76
C ILE A 170 4.63 8.52 3.83
N GLN A 171 4.03 9.45 3.12
CA GLN A 171 2.58 9.55 2.95
C GLN A 171 2.22 9.34 1.50
N LEU A 172 1.23 8.47 1.26
CA LEU A 172 0.59 8.26 -0.04
C LEU A 172 -0.87 8.69 0.09
N ASP A 173 -1.29 9.66 -0.69
CA ASP A 173 -2.70 10.06 -0.80
C ASP A 173 -3.26 9.53 -2.13
N LEU A 174 -4.41 8.87 -2.06
CA LEU A 174 -5.10 8.27 -3.20
C LEU A 174 -6.49 8.89 -3.33
N SER A 175 -6.86 9.32 -4.53
CA SER A 175 -8.14 9.97 -4.79
C SER A 175 -8.63 9.72 -6.21
N ASN A 176 -9.90 10.13 -6.49
CA ASN A 176 -10.52 10.04 -7.81
C ASN A 176 -10.47 8.60 -8.39
N TYR A 177 -10.81 7.63 -7.56
CA TYR A 177 -10.90 6.24 -7.96
C TYR A 177 -11.91 6.02 -9.10
N GLN A 178 -11.47 5.28 -10.09
CA GLN A 178 -12.32 4.71 -11.12
C GLN A 178 -12.11 3.21 -11.13
N LEU A 179 -13.17 2.44 -10.96
CA LEU A 179 -13.11 1.00 -10.76
C LEU A 179 -13.79 0.28 -11.93
N ASN A 180 -13.22 -0.84 -12.38
CA ASN A 180 -13.82 -1.78 -13.31
C ASN A 180 -14.21 -1.14 -14.66
N ASN A 181 -13.31 -0.33 -15.23
CA ASN A 181 -13.49 0.37 -16.49
C ASN A 181 -13.01 -0.40 -17.72
N ASN A 182 -12.62 -1.67 -17.54
CA ASN A 182 -12.09 -2.54 -18.59
C ASN A 182 -10.83 -1.96 -19.26
N LEU A 183 -9.82 -1.62 -18.45
CA LEU A 183 -8.54 -1.13 -18.95
C LEU A 183 -7.92 -2.17 -19.91
N PRO A 184 -7.50 -1.77 -21.13
CA PRO A 184 -6.92 -2.70 -22.09
C PRO A 184 -5.52 -3.16 -21.67
N ASP A 185 -5.11 -4.39 -22.02
CA ASP A 185 -3.80 -4.93 -21.66
C ASP A 185 -2.64 -4.11 -22.25
N SER A 186 -2.87 -3.45 -23.38
CA SER A 186 -1.89 -2.55 -24.00
C SER A 186 -1.50 -1.37 -23.11
N TYR A 187 -2.28 -1.05 -22.08
CA TYR A 187 -1.94 -0.04 -21.08
C TYR A 187 -0.77 -0.48 -20.19
N PHE A 188 -0.60 -1.79 -20.03
CA PHE A 188 0.38 -2.41 -19.14
C PHE A 188 1.57 -3.00 -19.90
N SER A 189 1.75 -2.65 -21.16
CA SER A 189 2.92 -2.97 -21.96
C SER A 189 3.75 -1.72 -22.23
N PHE A 190 5.05 -1.86 -22.37
CA PHE A 190 5.97 -0.76 -22.65
C PHE A 190 7.04 -1.18 -23.64
N SER A 191 7.31 -0.31 -24.59
CA SER A 191 8.45 -0.45 -25.52
C SER A 191 9.37 0.76 -25.33
N PRO A 192 10.67 0.54 -25.05
CA PRO A 192 11.62 1.63 -24.92
C PRO A 192 11.60 2.55 -26.14
N PRO A 193 11.55 3.88 -25.97
CA PRO A 193 11.65 4.83 -27.06
C PRO A 193 12.98 4.67 -27.83
N GLU A 194 12.97 5.00 -29.12
CA GLU A 194 14.18 4.96 -29.94
C GLU A 194 15.28 5.83 -29.34
N GLY A 195 16.50 5.31 -29.27
CA GLY A 195 17.66 6.01 -28.70
C GLY A 195 17.70 6.01 -27.16
N SER A 196 16.79 5.29 -26.48
CA SER A 196 16.88 5.14 -25.03
C SER A 196 18.07 4.27 -24.63
N GLN A 197 18.69 4.64 -23.51
CA GLN A 197 19.64 3.75 -22.83
C GLN A 197 18.84 2.66 -22.09
N VAL A 198 18.95 1.42 -22.52
CA VAL A 198 18.27 0.29 -21.87
C VAL A 198 19.26 -0.49 -21.01
N LEU A 199 18.90 -0.69 -19.74
CA LEU A 199 19.58 -1.58 -18.79
C LEU A 199 18.63 -2.71 -18.44
N ASP A 200 18.90 -3.90 -18.96
CA ASP A 200 18.14 -5.13 -18.65
C ASP A 200 18.85 -5.86 -17.50
N LEU A 201 18.15 -6.09 -16.41
CA LEU A 201 18.63 -6.72 -15.18
C LEU A 201 17.89 -8.04 -14.86
N ARG A 202 17.16 -8.57 -15.82
CA ARG A 202 16.47 -9.86 -15.69
C ARG A 202 17.43 -11.04 -15.76
#